data_216e1f0320551ba2ef64fe3b85542b24
#
_entry.id   216e1f0320551ba2ef64fe3b85542b24
#
_cell.length_a   1.000
_cell.length_b   1.000
_cell.length_c   1.000
_cell.angle_alpha   90.00
_cell.angle_beta   90.00
_cell.angle_gamma   90.00
#
_symmetry.space_group_name_H-M   'P 1'
#
loop_
_entity.id
_entity.type
_entity.pdbx_description
1 polymer ?
#
loop_
_entity_poly.entity_id
_entity_poly.type
_entity_poly.pdbx_seq_one_letter_code
_entity_poly.pdbx_strand_id
1 'polypeptide(L)'
;MGFGAQPAPARHVKGTDLGYQQPVFGTYEDALRMVGAKGEERTAANPVSGARIQLFASMVHDGNRSYWDAEFARQKWGGLLAPPALLMGWLIPPPWEPAGRPPAASLALRVPLPGPTLINAANDVEFLQPIVEGDLLTVVEELVSVSPEKRTRLGVGHFVETLETYRRQDGAVVATCRNTLFRFTPGGSS
;
A
#
# COMPACT_ATOMS: atom_id res chain seq x y z
N MET A 1 -14.99 -34.36 35.78
CA MET A 1 -15.76 -34.48 34.54
C MET A 1 -15.09 -33.58 33.50
N GLY A 2 -14.65 -34.22 32.45
CA GLY A 2 -13.59 -33.82 31.59
C GLY A 2 -13.79 -32.58 30.74
N PHE A 3 -12.75 -31.79 30.64
CA PHE A 3 -12.48 -30.85 29.55
C PHE A 3 -11.20 -31.29 28.86
N GLY A 4 -11.37 -32.13 27.86
CA GLY A 4 -10.29 -32.56 26.99
C GLY A 4 -10.63 -32.22 25.55
N ALA A 5 -10.51 -30.91 25.16
CA ALA A 5 -10.35 -30.57 23.76
C ALA A 5 -8.87 -30.23 23.56
N GLN A 6 -8.11 -31.17 23.03
CA GLN A 6 -6.76 -30.88 22.55
C GLN A 6 -6.86 -29.90 21.39
N PRO A 7 -6.07 -28.82 21.38
CA PRO A 7 -5.97 -27.96 20.20
C PRO A 7 -5.44 -28.78 19.03
N ALA A 8 -6.08 -28.65 17.88
CA ALA A 8 -5.62 -29.26 16.64
C ALA A 8 -4.14 -28.89 16.38
N PRO A 9 -3.31 -29.80 15.88
CA PRO A 9 -1.90 -29.52 15.62
C PRO A 9 -1.80 -28.39 14.57
N ALA A 10 -1.01 -27.37 14.87
CA ALA A 10 -0.68 -26.32 13.95
C ALA A 10 -0.17 -26.96 12.65
N ARG A 11 -0.88 -26.76 11.55
CA ARG A 11 -0.41 -27.19 10.23
C ARG A 11 0.89 -26.45 9.96
N HIS A 12 1.98 -27.18 9.88
CA HIS A 12 3.25 -26.69 9.37
C HIS A 12 2.99 -26.24 7.92
N VAL A 13 2.90 -24.94 7.70
CA VAL A 13 2.86 -24.35 6.37
C VAL A 13 4.25 -24.59 5.78
N LYS A 14 4.35 -25.55 4.88
CA LYS A 14 5.56 -25.76 4.07
C LYS A 14 5.82 -24.47 3.31
N GLY A 15 7.08 -24.03 3.36
CA GLY A 15 7.67 -22.80 2.87
C GLY A 15 6.91 -22.03 1.79
N THR A 16 6.64 -20.78 2.11
CA THR A 16 6.71 -19.61 1.21
C THR A 16 5.74 -19.56 0.05
N ASP A 17 4.45 -19.76 0.26
CA ASP A 17 3.48 -19.00 -0.53
C ASP A 17 3.00 -17.82 0.33
N LEU A 18 3.78 -16.75 0.34
CA LEU A 18 3.43 -15.50 1.04
C LEU A 18 2.34 -14.73 0.28
N GLY A 19 1.71 -15.34 -0.74
CA GLY A 19 0.64 -14.72 -1.53
C GLY A 19 1.09 -13.46 -2.29
N TYR A 20 2.40 -13.33 -2.56
CA TYR A 20 2.89 -12.23 -3.39
C TYR A 20 2.41 -12.42 -4.82
N GLN A 21 1.67 -11.43 -5.31
CA GLN A 21 1.28 -11.39 -6.71
C GLN A 21 2.54 -11.34 -7.58
N GLN A 22 2.67 -12.29 -8.50
CA GLN A 22 3.75 -12.26 -9.48
C GLN A 22 3.44 -11.21 -10.53
N PRO A 23 4.48 -10.51 -11.04
CA PRO A 23 4.28 -9.53 -12.10
C PRO A 23 3.81 -10.20 -13.39
N VAL A 24 2.85 -9.59 -14.07
CA VAL A 24 2.41 -10.04 -15.41
C VAL A 24 3.45 -9.66 -16.45
N PHE A 25 3.84 -10.62 -17.31
CA PHE A 25 4.78 -10.39 -18.39
C PHE A 25 4.03 -10.05 -19.68
N GLY A 26 4.64 -9.17 -20.50
CA GLY A 26 4.12 -8.76 -21.79
C GLY A 26 5.03 -7.74 -22.46
N THR A 27 4.50 -6.99 -23.41
CA THR A 27 5.24 -5.98 -24.19
C THR A 27 4.93 -4.57 -23.69
N TYR A 28 5.76 -3.61 -24.11
CA TYR A 28 5.51 -2.19 -23.86
C TYR A 28 4.18 -1.73 -24.48
N GLU A 29 3.85 -2.21 -25.69
CA GLU A 29 2.60 -1.91 -26.38
C GLU A 29 1.38 -2.45 -25.62
N ASP A 30 1.50 -3.63 -24.99
CA ASP A 30 0.45 -4.18 -24.13
C ASP A 30 0.25 -3.28 -22.91
N ALA A 31 1.32 -2.81 -22.31
CA ALA A 31 1.27 -1.91 -21.15
C ALA A 31 0.64 -0.54 -21.50
N LEU A 32 0.97 0.01 -22.68
CA LEU A 32 0.38 1.28 -23.13
C LEU A 32 -1.14 1.20 -23.29
N ARG A 33 -1.68 0.05 -23.70
CA ARG A 33 -3.14 -0.15 -23.81
C ARG A 33 -3.86 -0.13 -22.46
N MET A 34 -3.14 -0.32 -21.37
CA MET A 34 -3.68 -0.26 -20.02
C MET A 34 -3.68 1.15 -19.41
N VAL A 35 -3.05 2.13 -20.04
CA VAL A 35 -3.04 3.51 -19.50
C VAL A 35 -4.48 4.02 -19.35
N GLY A 36 -4.80 4.56 -18.18
CA GLY A 36 -6.15 4.95 -17.76
C GLY A 36 -6.96 3.82 -17.09
N ALA A 37 -6.44 2.58 -17.05
CA ALA A 37 -7.09 1.50 -16.33
C ALA A 37 -7.08 1.76 -14.82
N LYS A 38 -8.18 1.41 -14.15
CA LYS A 38 -8.33 1.48 -12.69
C LYS A 38 -8.31 0.09 -12.09
N GLY A 39 -7.63 -0.02 -10.96
CA GLY A 39 -7.70 -1.20 -10.09
C GLY A 39 -9.04 -1.27 -9.35
N GLU A 40 -9.27 -2.38 -8.69
CA GLU A 40 -10.40 -2.52 -7.78
C GLU A 40 -10.21 -1.58 -6.57
N GLU A 41 -11.33 -1.06 -6.06
CA GLU A 41 -11.31 -0.32 -4.81
C GLU A 41 -10.93 -1.26 -3.66
N ARG A 42 -9.95 -0.84 -2.86
CA ARG A 42 -9.48 -1.57 -1.68
C ARG A 42 -9.87 -0.79 -0.43
N THR A 43 -10.50 -1.47 0.51
CA THR A 43 -10.83 -0.91 1.82
C THR A 43 -9.79 -1.36 2.85
N ALA A 44 -9.38 -0.46 3.73
CA ALA A 44 -8.52 -0.78 4.86
C ALA A 44 -9.18 -1.86 5.73
N ALA A 45 -8.40 -2.85 6.17
CA ALA A 45 -8.90 -3.94 7.03
C ALA A 45 -9.41 -3.42 8.40
N ASN A 46 -8.90 -2.27 8.85
CA ASN A 46 -9.28 -1.65 10.11
C ASN A 46 -9.32 -0.13 9.96
N PRO A 47 -10.14 0.57 10.73
CA PRO A 47 -10.08 2.02 10.81
C PRO A 47 -8.71 2.51 11.32
N VAL A 48 -8.40 3.77 11.03
CA VAL A 48 -7.27 4.48 11.63
C VAL A 48 -7.37 4.40 13.14
N SER A 49 -6.37 3.86 13.81
CA SER A 49 -6.39 3.65 15.26
C SER A 49 -5.34 4.47 15.99
N GLY A 50 -5.71 5.05 17.13
CA GLY A 50 -4.81 5.81 18.00
C GLY A 50 -3.60 4.99 18.45
N ALA A 51 -3.78 3.70 18.72
CA ALA A 51 -2.68 2.82 19.09
C ALA A 51 -1.61 2.70 17.99
N ARG A 52 -2.01 2.59 16.71
CA ARG A 52 -1.05 2.56 15.58
C ARG A 52 -0.41 3.92 15.35
N ILE A 53 -1.16 5.02 15.52
CA ILE A 53 -0.62 6.39 15.46
C ILE A 53 0.50 6.54 16.47
N GLN A 54 0.23 6.22 17.75
CA GLN A 54 1.20 6.37 18.83
C GLN A 54 2.38 5.40 18.71
N LEU A 55 2.14 4.16 18.27
CA LEU A 55 3.22 3.21 18.01
C LEU A 55 4.17 3.74 16.94
N PHE A 56 3.65 4.23 15.81
CA PHE A 56 4.48 4.81 14.76
C PHE A 56 5.25 6.04 15.22
N ALA A 57 4.57 6.99 15.87
CA ALA A 57 5.19 8.20 16.41
C ALA A 57 6.29 7.87 17.43
N SER A 58 6.09 6.84 18.26
CA SER A 58 7.10 6.33 19.20
C SER A 58 8.35 5.78 18.48
N MET A 59 8.14 4.99 17.41
CA MET A 59 9.23 4.39 16.66
C MET A 59 10.15 5.43 15.98
N VAL A 60 9.57 6.57 15.56
CA VAL A 60 10.32 7.66 14.90
C VAL A 60 10.61 8.83 15.84
N HIS A 61 10.31 8.70 17.13
CA HIS A 61 10.50 9.72 18.17
C HIS A 61 9.80 11.05 17.86
N ASP A 62 8.61 11.00 17.25
CA ASP A 62 7.83 12.21 16.93
C ASP A 62 6.92 12.60 18.11
N GLY A 63 7.27 13.71 18.76
CA GLY A 63 6.55 14.28 19.88
C GLY A 63 5.40 15.24 19.51
N ASN A 64 4.94 15.26 18.26
CA ASN A 64 3.85 16.15 17.83
C ASN A 64 2.58 15.91 18.64
N ARG A 65 2.09 16.95 19.29
CA ARG A 65 0.89 16.88 20.16
C ARG A 65 -0.34 16.29 19.47
N SER A 66 -0.45 16.46 18.15
CA SER A 66 -1.56 15.89 17.37
C SER A 66 -1.65 14.37 17.43
N TYR A 67 -0.56 13.68 17.83
CA TYR A 67 -0.50 12.22 17.96
C TYR A 67 -0.66 11.73 19.40
N TRP A 68 -0.43 12.61 20.40
CA TRP A 68 -0.34 12.22 21.80
C TRP A 68 -1.40 12.84 22.70
N ASP A 69 -1.83 14.07 22.41
CA ASP A 69 -2.78 14.85 23.20
C ASP A 69 -4.15 14.78 22.53
N ALA A 70 -4.99 13.85 23.01
CA ALA A 70 -6.30 13.58 22.42
C ALA A 70 -7.25 14.79 22.51
N GLU A 71 -7.13 15.63 23.53
CA GLU A 71 -7.99 16.82 23.66
C GLU A 71 -7.57 17.88 22.65
N PHE A 72 -6.30 18.20 22.58
CA PHE A 72 -5.74 19.11 21.58
C PHE A 72 -6.06 18.64 20.15
N ALA A 73 -5.85 17.36 19.87
CA ALA A 73 -6.06 16.80 18.54
C ALA A 73 -7.55 16.84 18.16
N ARG A 74 -8.45 16.54 19.08
CA ARG A 74 -9.90 16.63 18.85
C ARG A 74 -10.36 18.06 18.55
N GLN A 75 -9.85 19.04 19.30
CA GLN A 75 -10.19 20.46 19.07
C GLN A 75 -9.66 20.96 17.74
N LYS A 76 -8.47 20.50 17.31
CA LYS A 76 -7.82 21.01 16.11
C LYS A 76 -8.18 20.25 14.85
N TRP A 77 -8.33 18.91 14.92
CA TRP A 77 -8.46 18.02 13.78
C TRP A 77 -9.73 17.17 13.80
N GLY A 78 -10.43 17.08 14.93
CA GLY A 78 -11.57 16.19 15.13
C GLY A 78 -11.22 14.85 15.79
N GLY A 79 -9.94 14.52 15.93
CA GLY A 79 -9.41 13.28 16.52
C GLY A 79 -7.89 13.25 16.46
N LEU A 80 -7.25 12.20 16.99
CA LEU A 80 -5.80 12.03 16.82
C LEU A 80 -5.45 12.00 15.33
N LEU A 81 -4.51 12.83 14.92
CA LEU A 81 -4.10 12.95 13.51
C LEU A 81 -3.29 11.72 13.08
N ALA A 82 -3.62 11.15 11.94
CA ALA A 82 -2.81 10.10 11.34
C ALA A 82 -1.48 10.70 10.84
N PRO A 83 -0.31 10.12 11.21
CA PRO A 83 0.96 10.57 10.68
C PRO A 83 0.99 10.49 9.15
N PRO A 84 1.38 11.54 8.43
CA PRO A 84 1.42 11.54 6.96
C PRO A 84 2.22 10.38 6.37
N ALA A 85 3.37 10.06 6.96
CA ALA A 85 4.23 8.95 6.52
C ALA A 85 3.59 7.56 6.66
N LEU A 86 2.47 7.44 7.39
CA LEU A 86 1.77 6.17 7.57
C LEU A 86 0.60 5.98 6.56
N LEU A 87 0.38 6.91 5.62
CA LEU A 87 -0.76 6.86 4.69
C LEU A 87 -0.92 5.48 4.02
N MET A 88 0.10 5.03 3.34
CA MET A 88 0.08 3.74 2.63
C MET A 88 -0.05 2.55 3.60
N GLY A 89 0.48 2.71 4.81
CA GLY A 89 0.44 1.68 5.85
C GLY A 89 -0.96 1.32 6.32
N TRP A 90 -1.93 2.23 6.22
CA TRP A 90 -3.32 1.97 6.61
C TRP A 90 -4.00 0.94 5.74
N LEU A 91 -3.59 0.82 4.47
CA LEU A 91 -4.15 -0.11 3.47
C LEU A 91 -3.41 -1.46 3.42
N ILE A 92 -2.32 -1.61 4.19
CA ILE A 92 -1.62 -2.90 4.28
C ILE A 92 -2.46 -3.86 5.11
N PRO A 93 -2.95 -4.98 4.52
CA PRO A 93 -3.72 -5.96 5.26
C PRO A 93 -2.83 -6.68 6.29
N PRO A 94 -3.41 -7.31 7.31
CA PRO A 94 -2.68 -8.18 8.21
C PRO A 94 -1.86 -9.22 7.42
N PRO A 95 -0.62 -9.52 7.85
CA PRO A 95 0.22 -10.48 7.13
C PRO A 95 -0.33 -11.92 7.20
N TRP A 96 -1.23 -12.18 8.15
CA TRP A 96 -1.91 -13.46 8.34
C TRP A 96 -3.30 -13.23 8.92
N GLU A 97 -4.27 -14.03 8.45
CA GLU A 97 -5.65 -14.11 8.95
C GLU A 97 -6.10 -15.57 8.95
N PRO A 98 -7.05 -15.98 9.83
CA PRO A 98 -7.56 -17.36 9.85
C PRO A 98 -8.19 -17.80 8.52
N ALA A 99 -8.78 -16.87 7.77
CA ALA A 99 -9.38 -17.11 6.44
C ALA A 99 -8.35 -17.11 5.30
N GLY A 100 -7.08 -16.85 5.61
CA GLY A 100 -6.02 -16.64 4.61
C GLY A 100 -5.88 -15.18 4.20
N ARG A 101 -4.65 -14.78 3.84
CA ARG A 101 -4.36 -13.40 3.42
C ARG A 101 -5.01 -13.11 2.07
N PRO A 102 -5.77 -12.02 1.92
CA PRO A 102 -6.25 -11.59 0.62
C PRO A 102 -5.04 -11.23 -0.27
N PRO A 103 -5.06 -11.57 -1.57
CA PRO A 103 -3.97 -11.22 -2.47
C PRO A 103 -3.80 -9.70 -2.50
N ALA A 104 -2.56 -9.24 -2.38
CA ALA A 104 -2.24 -7.82 -2.58
C ALA A 104 -2.46 -7.47 -4.05
N ALA A 105 -3.54 -6.76 -4.34
CA ALA A 105 -3.93 -6.40 -5.71
C ALA A 105 -3.29 -5.06 -6.09
N SER A 106 -1.99 -5.01 -6.38
CA SER A 106 -1.39 -3.82 -7.00
C SER A 106 -1.62 -3.83 -8.50
N LEU A 107 -2.20 -2.76 -9.02
CA LEU A 107 -2.37 -2.57 -10.46
C LEU A 107 -1.02 -2.57 -11.18
N ALA A 108 0.02 -1.99 -10.58
CA ALA A 108 1.36 -1.94 -11.16
C ALA A 108 1.95 -3.34 -11.46
N LEU A 109 1.65 -4.36 -10.65
CA LEU A 109 2.06 -5.74 -10.91
C LEU A 109 1.27 -6.39 -12.06
N ARG A 110 0.09 -5.88 -12.38
CA ARG A 110 -0.76 -6.36 -13.47
C ARG A 110 -0.40 -5.74 -14.82
N VAL A 111 0.40 -4.67 -14.84
CA VAL A 111 0.87 -4.05 -16.08
C VAL A 111 1.82 -5.02 -16.79
N PRO A 112 1.48 -5.46 -18.04
CA PRO A 112 2.27 -6.47 -18.74
C PRO A 112 3.53 -5.84 -19.33
N LEU A 113 4.67 -6.03 -18.67
CA LEU A 113 5.97 -5.49 -19.07
C LEU A 113 7.04 -6.58 -19.03
N PRO A 114 8.13 -6.46 -19.84
CA PRO A 114 9.30 -7.27 -19.65
C PRO A 114 9.99 -6.90 -18.32
N GLY A 115 10.73 -7.83 -17.77
CA GLY A 115 11.48 -7.64 -16.53
C GLY A 115 10.77 -8.20 -15.29
N PRO A 116 11.51 -9.00 -14.50
CA PRO A 116 10.96 -9.69 -13.34
C PRO A 116 10.93 -8.84 -12.08
N THR A 117 11.65 -7.71 -12.06
CA THR A 117 11.87 -6.91 -10.86
C THR A 117 11.04 -5.63 -10.89
N LEU A 118 10.36 -5.35 -9.79
CA LEU A 118 9.63 -4.09 -9.57
C LEU A 118 10.12 -3.46 -8.28
N ILE A 119 10.48 -2.18 -8.33
CA ILE A 119 10.82 -1.38 -7.15
C ILE A 119 10.00 -0.10 -7.14
N ASN A 120 9.74 0.41 -5.95
CA ASN A 120 9.22 1.76 -5.78
C ASN A 120 10.39 2.74 -5.91
N ALA A 121 10.30 3.69 -6.85
CA ALA A 121 11.34 4.69 -7.10
C ALA A 121 11.02 6.02 -6.43
N ALA A 122 9.75 6.42 -6.38
CA ALA A 122 9.31 7.65 -5.73
C ALA A 122 7.82 7.58 -5.35
N ASN A 123 7.46 8.32 -4.30
CA ASN A 123 6.08 8.60 -3.91
C ASN A 123 5.92 10.11 -3.75
N ASP A 124 4.91 10.65 -4.39
CA ASP A 124 4.54 12.05 -4.29
C ASP A 124 3.12 12.14 -3.72
N VAL A 125 2.99 12.64 -2.49
CA VAL A 125 1.75 12.59 -1.72
C VAL A 125 1.21 13.98 -1.51
N GLU A 126 -0.06 14.20 -1.86
CA GLU A 126 -0.81 15.41 -1.55
C GLU A 126 -1.92 15.08 -0.55
N PHE A 127 -1.93 15.78 0.59
CA PHE A 127 -3.00 15.70 1.59
C PHE A 127 -4.00 16.82 1.36
N LEU A 128 -5.26 16.45 1.11
CA LEU A 128 -6.36 17.39 0.87
C LEU A 128 -7.17 17.66 2.12
N GLN A 129 -7.25 16.68 3.03
CA GLN A 129 -7.95 16.78 4.29
C GLN A 129 -7.21 16.01 5.38
N PRO A 130 -7.37 16.37 6.66
CA PRO A 130 -6.86 15.58 7.78
C PRO A 130 -7.46 14.17 7.76
N ILE A 131 -6.62 13.18 8.03
CA ILE A 131 -7.04 11.81 8.32
C ILE A 131 -6.89 11.64 9.82
N VAL A 132 -7.95 11.20 10.50
CA VAL A 132 -7.97 11.12 11.95
C VAL A 132 -8.37 9.73 12.45
N GLU A 133 -8.13 9.47 13.73
CA GLU A 133 -8.57 8.26 14.39
C GLU A 133 -10.07 8.01 14.16
N GLY A 134 -10.41 6.78 13.79
CA GLY A 134 -11.76 6.35 13.45
C GLY A 134 -12.08 6.41 11.95
N ASP A 135 -11.28 7.08 11.12
CA ASP A 135 -11.48 7.10 9.67
C ASP A 135 -11.26 5.71 9.07
N LEU A 136 -12.20 5.26 8.26
CA LEU A 136 -12.02 4.06 7.43
C LEU A 136 -11.67 4.50 6.01
N LEU A 137 -10.49 4.08 5.56
CA LEU A 137 -9.97 4.51 4.26
C LEU A 137 -10.26 3.47 3.17
N THR A 138 -10.58 3.97 1.99
CA THR A 138 -10.56 3.22 0.73
C THR A 138 -9.53 3.83 -0.21
N VAL A 139 -9.04 3.04 -1.16
CA VAL A 139 -8.11 3.50 -2.20
C VAL A 139 -8.45 2.88 -3.54
N VAL A 140 -8.37 3.68 -4.59
CA VAL A 140 -8.40 3.23 -5.99
C VAL A 140 -7.07 3.63 -6.62
N GLU A 141 -6.43 2.68 -7.28
CA GLU A 141 -5.19 2.88 -8.06
C GLU A 141 -5.53 3.00 -9.55
N GLU A 142 -4.98 4.00 -10.24
CA GLU A 142 -5.12 4.23 -11.68
C GLU A 142 -3.75 4.23 -12.33
N LEU A 143 -3.59 3.53 -13.46
CA LEU A 143 -2.37 3.58 -14.27
C LEU A 143 -2.33 4.88 -15.06
N VAL A 144 -1.40 5.76 -14.73
CA VAL A 144 -1.27 7.10 -15.33
C VAL A 144 -0.39 7.07 -16.57
N SER A 145 0.76 6.42 -16.47
CA SER A 145 1.70 6.37 -17.59
C SER A 145 2.65 5.17 -17.51
N VAL A 146 3.21 4.82 -18.66
CA VAL A 146 4.33 3.88 -18.78
C VAL A 146 5.39 4.53 -19.67
N SER A 147 6.61 4.68 -19.16
CA SER A 147 7.70 5.29 -19.94
C SER A 147 8.19 4.37 -21.06
N PRO A 148 8.76 4.92 -22.14
CA PRO A 148 9.64 4.15 -23.01
C PRO A 148 10.76 3.48 -22.20
N GLU A 149 11.43 2.48 -22.82
CA GLU A 149 12.55 1.80 -22.20
C GLU A 149 13.62 2.79 -21.70
N LYS A 150 14.09 2.57 -20.49
CA LYS A 150 15.13 3.36 -19.83
C LYS A 150 16.24 2.46 -19.33
N ARG A 151 17.48 2.90 -19.54
CA ARG A 151 18.67 2.29 -18.95
C ARG A 151 19.05 3.04 -17.68
N THR A 152 19.19 2.32 -16.58
CA THR A 152 19.62 2.84 -15.29
C THR A 152 20.79 2.02 -14.75
N ARG A 153 21.36 2.42 -13.63
CA ARG A 153 22.40 1.62 -12.94
C ARG A 153 21.86 0.29 -12.41
N LEU A 154 20.54 0.16 -12.22
CA LEU A 154 19.91 -1.07 -11.74
C LEU A 154 19.63 -2.06 -12.85
N GLY A 155 19.48 -1.58 -14.09
CA GLY A 155 19.13 -2.39 -15.23
C GLY A 155 18.37 -1.62 -16.29
N VAL A 156 17.74 -2.36 -17.19
CA VAL A 156 16.95 -1.84 -18.31
C VAL A 156 15.48 -2.16 -18.10
N GLY A 157 14.60 -1.17 -18.27
CA GLY A 157 13.18 -1.35 -18.03
C GLY A 157 12.34 -0.09 -18.25
N HIS A 158 11.17 -0.06 -17.64
CA HIS A 158 10.16 0.99 -17.81
C HIS A 158 9.75 1.56 -16.46
N PHE A 159 9.57 2.87 -16.40
CA PHE A 159 8.88 3.50 -15.27
C PHE A 159 7.38 3.38 -15.48
N VAL A 160 6.70 3.00 -14.42
CA VAL A 160 5.24 2.87 -14.34
C VAL A 160 4.76 3.88 -13.31
N GLU A 161 3.92 4.81 -13.72
CA GLU A 161 3.28 5.76 -12.80
C GLU A 161 1.85 5.33 -12.54
N THR A 162 1.52 5.25 -11.25
CA THR A 162 0.14 5.08 -10.80
C THR A 162 -0.28 6.23 -9.91
N LEU A 163 -1.58 6.53 -9.90
CA LEU A 163 -2.21 7.49 -9.00
C LEU A 163 -3.14 6.75 -8.07
N GLU A 164 -2.84 6.75 -6.80
CA GLU A 164 -3.73 6.28 -5.74
C GLU A 164 -4.57 7.43 -5.21
N THR A 165 -5.90 7.25 -5.19
CA THR A 165 -6.85 8.22 -4.61
C THR A 165 -7.43 7.62 -3.35
N TYR A 166 -7.14 8.24 -2.21
CA TYR A 166 -7.61 7.82 -0.89
C TYR A 166 -8.88 8.56 -0.51
N ARG A 167 -9.88 7.80 -0.08
CA ARG A 167 -11.16 8.35 0.38
C ARG A 167 -11.46 7.90 1.80
N ARG A 168 -12.18 8.73 2.50
CA ARG A 168 -12.77 8.44 3.80
C ARG A 168 -14.16 7.81 3.60
N GLN A 169 -14.73 7.21 4.64
CA GLN A 169 -16.03 6.53 4.65
C GLN A 169 -17.23 7.42 4.21
N ASP A 170 -17.09 8.74 4.27
CA ASP A 170 -18.08 9.71 3.78
C ASP A 170 -17.92 10.04 2.27
N GLY A 171 -16.96 9.40 1.59
CA GLY A 171 -16.64 9.60 0.18
C GLY A 171 -15.69 10.76 -0.10
N ALA A 172 -15.32 11.57 0.91
CA ALA A 172 -14.38 12.68 0.72
C ALA A 172 -12.99 12.16 0.33
N VAL A 173 -12.37 12.78 -0.68
CA VAL A 173 -10.98 12.55 -1.03
C VAL A 173 -10.10 13.20 0.02
N VAL A 174 -9.28 12.43 0.72
CA VAL A 174 -8.42 12.90 1.81
C VAL A 174 -6.96 13.03 1.40
N ALA A 175 -6.52 12.21 0.45
CA ALA A 175 -5.17 12.28 -0.10
C ALA A 175 -5.10 11.68 -1.50
N THR A 176 -4.07 12.05 -2.24
CA THR A 176 -3.62 11.36 -3.45
C THR A 176 -2.15 10.98 -3.29
N CYS A 177 -1.74 9.88 -3.91
CA CYS A 177 -0.35 9.46 -3.97
C CYS A 177 -0.01 9.06 -5.40
N ARG A 178 0.94 9.79 -6.01
CA ARG A 178 1.54 9.39 -7.28
C ARG A 178 2.73 8.52 -6.99
N ASN A 179 2.62 7.24 -7.35
CA ASN A 179 3.72 6.29 -7.24
C ASN A 179 4.47 6.22 -8.57
N THR A 180 5.78 6.31 -8.52
CA THR A 180 6.66 5.99 -9.64
C THR A 180 7.38 4.69 -9.31
N LEU A 181 7.09 3.65 -10.07
CA LEU A 181 7.71 2.34 -9.94
C LEU A 181 8.64 2.08 -11.13
N PHE A 182 9.69 1.31 -10.91
CA PHE A 182 10.58 0.88 -11.99
C PHE A 182 10.49 -0.64 -12.16
N ARG A 183 9.98 -1.07 -13.31
CA ARG A 183 9.89 -2.46 -13.73
C ARG A 183 11.04 -2.76 -14.67
N PHE A 184 11.94 -3.69 -14.30
CA PHE A 184 13.21 -3.85 -15.05
C PHE A 184 13.78 -5.26 -14.99
N THR A 185 14.68 -5.52 -15.91
CA THR A 185 15.61 -6.64 -15.87
C THR A 185 16.93 -6.14 -15.28
N PRO A 186 17.39 -6.73 -14.16
CA PRO A 186 18.67 -6.33 -13.55
C PRO A 186 19.82 -6.44 -14.54
N GLY A 187 20.74 -5.46 -14.51
CA GLY A 187 22.00 -5.57 -15.23
C GLY A 187 22.83 -6.72 -14.65
N GLY A 188 23.47 -7.52 -15.52
CA GLY A 188 24.40 -8.54 -15.04
C GLY A 188 25.51 -7.89 -14.22
N SER A 189 25.82 -8.47 -13.06
CA SER A 189 27.01 -8.10 -12.29
C SER A 189 28.22 -8.44 -13.16
N SER A 190 28.94 -7.42 -13.63
CA SER A 190 30.25 -7.57 -14.24
C SER A 190 31.30 -7.80 -13.16
#